data_257ed9a4d74e9c05755cdc46861ecb35
#
_entry.id   257ed9a4d74e9c05755cdc46861ecb35
#
_cell.length_a   1.000
_cell.length_b   1.000
_cell.length_c   1.000
_cell.angle_alpha   90.00
_cell.angle_beta   90.00
_cell.angle_gamma   90.00
#
_symmetry.space_group_name_H-M   'P 1'
#
loop_
_entity.id
_entity.type
_entity.pdbx_description
1 polymer ?
#
loop_
_entity_poly.entity_id
_entity_poly.type
_entity_poly.pdbx_seq_one_letter_code
_entity_poly.pdbx_strand_id
1 'polypeptide(L)'
;VLNPAPAPADTLPPELLENVDILIPNRTELEMISGHDCSGSVDEAVESLAGIGVGTLVVTLGSKGALICRNGERRLMPAFKVKPVDTTAAGDTFCGALCVALAEGRPIDEAVTFGNLAASITVTRAGAQNAIPTRAEVDRAASL
;
A
#
# COMPACT_ATOMS: atom_id res chain seq x y z
N VAL A 1 4.13 -11.03 1.97
CA VAL A 1 3.86 -9.57 1.92
C VAL A 1 4.72 -8.86 2.96
N LEU A 2 5.40 -7.81 2.57
CA LEU A 2 6.20 -6.96 3.46
C LEU A 2 5.74 -5.50 3.36
N ASN A 3 5.43 -4.89 4.52
CA ASN A 3 5.26 -3.44 4.65
C ASN A 3 6.44 -2.92 5.50
N PRO A 4 7.36 -2.16 4.94
CA PRO A 4 8.56 -1.67 5.62
C PRO A 4 8.27 -0.41 6.44
N ALA A 5 7.39 -0.50 7.43
CA ALA A 5 6.91 0.62 8.23
C ALA A 5 7.36 0.49 9.71
N PRO A 6 8.26 1.36 10.21
CA PRO A 6 9.03 2.34 9.43
C PRO A 6 10.12 1.66 8.59
N ALA A 7 10.46 2.29 7.47
CA ALA A 7 11.60 1.82 6.68
C ALA A 7 12.91 1.96 7.50
N PRO A 8 13.82 0.98 7.40
CA PRO A 8 15.13 1.08 8.05
C PRO A 8 15.93 2.24 7.44
N ALA A 9 16.91 2.75 8.22
CA ALA A 9 17.80 3.82 7.74
C ALA A 9 18.71 3.34 6.59
N ASP A 10 18.99 2.04 6.56
CA ASP A 10 19.76 1.38 5.51
C ASP A 10 18.81 0.68 4.52
N THR A 11 19.33 0.35 3.34
CA THR A 11 18.60 -0.44 2.34
C THR A 11 18.22 -1.82 2.90
N LEU A 12 17.09 -2.35 2.46
CA LEU A 12 16.69 -3.71 2.82
C LEU A 12 17.69 -4.73 2.23
N PRO A 13 18.09 -5.76 2.99
CA PRO A 13 18.98 -6.81 2.47
C PRO A 13 18.39 -7.45 1.21
N PRO A 14 19.19 -7.66 0.15
CA PRO A 14 18.73 -8.33 -1.07
C PRO A 14 18.11 -9.69 -0.79
N GLU A 15 18.67 -10.47 0.13
CA GLU A 15 18.19 -11.80 0.51
C GLU A 15 16.79 -11.74 1.14
N LEU A 16 16.43 -10.63 1.79
CA LEU A 16 15.06 -10.40 2.26
C LEU A 16 14.13 -10.13 1.09
N LEU A 17 14.53 -9.23 0.18
CA LEU A 17 13.70 -8.81 -0.96
C LEU A 17 13.42 -9.96 -1.93
N GLU A 18 14.36 -10.87 -2.13
CA GLU A 18 14.18 -12.09 -2.95
C GLU A 18 13.08 -13.02 -2.41
N ASN A 19 12.74 -12.91 -1.12
CA ASN A 19 11.68 -13.69 -0.48
C ASN A 19 10.37 -12.91 -0.29
N VAL A 20 10.23 -11.73 -0.92
CA VAL A 20 9.06 -10.87 -0.82
C VAL A 20 8.25 -10.93 -2.12
N ASP A 21 7.08 -11.55 -2.10
CA ASP A 21 6.17 -11.57 -3.25
C ASP A 21 5.54 -10.19 -3.50
N ILE A 22 5.19 -9.48 -2.41
CA ILE A 22 4.55 -8.15 -2.48
C ILE A 22 5.19 -7.24 -1.44
N LEU A 23 5.75 -6.13 -1.90
CA LEU A 23 6.31 -5.05 -1.09
C LEU A 23 5.36 -3.85 -1.10
N ILE A 24 5.00 -3.32 0.08
CA ILE A 24 4.02 -2.24 0.22
C ILE A 24 4.63 -1.04 0.97
N PRO A 25 5.45 -0.21 0.33
CA PRO A 25 5.93 1.03 0.92
C PRO A 25 4.95 2.18 0.66
N ASN A 26 4.99 3.18 1.52
CA ASN A 26 4.55 4.52 1.13
C ASN A 26 5.67 5.25 0.36
N ARG A 27 5.41 6.49 -0.10
CA ARG A 27 6.38 7.27 -0.89
C ARG A 27 7.70 7.50 -0.13
N THR A 28 7.63 7.86 1.15
CA THR A 28 8.82 8.12 1.98
C THR A 28 9.61 6.84 2.23
N GLU A 29 8.93 5.75 2.53
CA GLU A 29 9.55 4.43 2.70
C GLU A 29 10.20 3.96 1.40
N LEU A 30 9.52 4.16 0.25
CA LEU A 30 10.07 3.84 -1.06
C LEU A 30 11.37 4.62 -1.33
N GLU A 31 11.39 5.92 -1.03
CA GLU A 31 12.58 6.76 -1.14
C GLU A 31 13.72 6.22 -0.28
N MET A 32 13.44 5.89 0.98
CA MET A 32 14.45 5.37 1.91
C MET A 32 15.04 4.03 1.46
N ILE A 33 14.23 3.08 1.03
CA ILE A 33 14.69 1.73 0.67
C ILE A 33 15.31 1.66 -0.74
N SER A 34 14.95 2.57 -1.64
CA SER A 34 15.52 2.62 -3.01
C SER A 34 16.71 3.56 -3.14
N GLY A 35 16.83 4.54 -2.24
CA GLY A 35 17.83 5.61 -2.32
C GLY A 35 17.54 6.66 -3.42
N HIS A 36 16.36 6.63 -4.04
CA HIS A 36 15.94 7.58 -5.08
C HIS A 36 14.96 8.61 -4.55
N ASP A 37 15.11 9.87 -4.94
CA ASP A 37 14.16 10.95 -4.61
C ASP A 37 12.78 10.67 -5.25
N CYS A 38 11.76 10.57 -4.43
CA CYS A 38 10.37 10.33 -4.82
C CYS A 38 9.50 11.60 -4.81
N SER A 39 10.06 12.78 -4.63
CA SER A 39 9.30 14.04 -4.53
C SER A 39 8.52 14.38 -5.81
N GLY A 40 9.11 14.15 -6.98
CA GLY A 40 8.50 14.34 -8.30
C GLY A 40 7.78 13.10 -8.81
N SER A 41 8.53 12.02 -9.04
CA SER A 41 8.05 10.74 -9.54
C SER A 41 8.57 9.59 -8.68
N VAL A 42 7.89 8.47 -8.72
CA VAL A 42 8.34 7.22 -8.09
C VAL A 42 9.01 6.27 -9.09
N ASP A 43 9.16 6.69 -10.33
CA ASP A 43 9.54 5.80 -11.44
C ASP A 43 10.92 5.17 -11.27
N GLU A 44 11.95 5.97 -10.97
CA GLU A 44 13.33 5.48 -10.79
C GLU A 44 13.43 4.54 -9.58
N ALA A 45 12.75 4.88 -8.49
CA ALA A 45 12.69 4.05 -7.30
C ALA A 45 12.02 2.70 -7.57
N VAL A 46 10.93 2.70 -8.32
CA VAL A 46 10.20 1.49 -8.72
C VAL A 46 11.08 0.61 -9.61
N GLU A 47 11.77 1.19 -10.59
CA GLU A 47 12.68 0.45 -11.49
C GLU A 47 13.85 -0.16 -10.74
N SER A 48 14.43 0.58 -9.80
CA SER A 48 15.52 0.09 -8.94
C SER A 48 15.12 -1.15 -8.17
N LEU A 49 13.94 -1.14 -7.51
CA LEU A 49 13.46 -2.27 -6.72
C LEU A 49 13.01 -3.46 -7.60
N ALA A 50 12.42 -3.19 -8.75
CA ALA A 50 12.10 -4.25 -9.72
C ALA A 50 13.35 -4.99 -10.20
N GLY A 51 14.47 -4.27 -10.35
CA GLY A 51 15.77 -4.85 -10.71
C GLY A 51 16.36 -5.78 -9.65
N ILE A 52 15.94 -5.68 -8.41
CA ILE A 52 16.41 -6.53 -7.29
C ILE A 52 15.55 -7.79 -7.12
N GLY A 53 14.47 -7.95 -7.90
CA GLY A 53 13.66 -9.17 -7.90
C GLY A 53 12.36 -9.11 -7.09
N VAL A 54 11.93 -7.92 -6.65
CA VAL A 54 10.62 -7.74 -6.03
C VAL A 54 9.51 -8.06 -7.05
N GLY A 55 8.71 -9.09 -6.79
CA GLY A 55 7.69 -9.58 -7.73
C GLY A 55 6.56 -8.60 -7.98
N THR A 56 6.04 -7.98 -6.92
CA THR A 56 4.98 -6.96 -7.00
C THR A 56 5.28 -5.83 -6.02
N LEU A 57 5.24 -4.61 -6.50
CA LEU A 57 5.37 -3.41 -5.66
C LEU A 57 4.02 -2.68 -5.65
N VAL A 58 3.53 -2.34 -4.46
CA VAL A 58 2.29 -1.57 -4.26
C VAL A 58 2.65 -0.32 -3.47
N VAL A 59 2.83 0.81 -4.15
CA VAL A 59 3.20 2.07 -3.52
C VAL A 59 1.96 2.82 -3.07
N THR A 60 1.80 3.04 -1.78
CA THR A 60 0.70 3.87 -1.26
C THR A 60 1.01 5.36 -1.45
N LEU A 61 0.05 6.09 -2.05
CA LEU A 61 0.19 7.49 -2.46
C LEU A 61 -0.80 8.41 -1.73
N GLY A 62 -1.29 8.00 -0.55
CA GLY A 62 -2.26 8.74 0.25
C GLY A 62 -3.56 9.02 -0.51
N SER A 63 -3.96 10.27 -0.62
CA SER A 63 -5.21 10.66 -1.30
C SER A 63 -5.25 10.34 -2.80
N LYS A 64 -4.13 9.98 -3.42
CA LYS A 64 -4.08 9.54 -4.82
C LYS A 64 -4.40 8.05 -4.97
N GLY A 65 -4.35 7.26 -3.89
CA GLY A 65 -4.57 5.82 -3.90
C GLY A 65 -3.30 5.01 -3.82
N ALA A 66 -3.18 3.95 -4.60
CA ALA A 66 -2.00 3.09 -4.63
C ALA A 66 -1.59 2.74 -6.06
N LEU A 67 -0.30 2.71 -6.32
CA LEU A 67 0.30 2.33 -7.60
C LEU A 67 0.75 0.87 -7.53
N ILE A 68 0.20 0.02 -8.38
CA ILE A 68 0.64 -1.37 -8.55
C ILE A 68 1.70 -1.38 -9.66
N CYS A 69 2.87 -1.98 -9.36
CA CYS A 69 3.93 -2.22 -10.33
C CYS A 69 4.25 -3.71 -10.34
N ARG A 70 4.04 -4.37 -11.48
CA ARG A 70 4.24 -5.80 -11.64
C ARG A 70 4.54 -6.14 -13.09
N ASN A 71 5.56 -6.96 -13.35
CA ASN A 71 5.96 -7.40 -14.69
C ASN A 71 6.19 -6.24 -15.69
N GLY A 72 6.73 -5.11 -15.22
CA GLY A 72 6.94 -3.91 -16.03
C GLY A 72 5.68 -3.06 -16.29
N GLU A 73 4.51 -3.54 -15.89
CA GLU A 73 3.27 -2.78 -15.97
C GLU A 73 3.06 -1.94 -14.71
N ARG A 74 2.43 -0.77 -14.89
CA ARG A 74 2.08 0.16 -13.81
C ARG A 74 0.61 0.50 -13.89
N ARG A 75 -0.10 0.37 -12.76
CA ARG A 75 -1.53 0.65 -12.67
C ARG A 75 -1.86 1.44 -11.41
N LEU A 76 -2.38 2.64 -11.59
CA LEU A 76 -2.87 3.45 -10.48
C LEU A 76 -4.30 3.01 -10.10
N MET A 77 -4.46 2.58 -8.85
CA MET A 77 -5.75 2.30 -8.23
C MET A 77 -6.16 3.51 -7.39
N PRO A 78 -7.16 4.30 -7.81
CA PRO A 78 -7.48 5.57 -7.16
C PRO A 78 -8.02 5.37 -5.75
N ALA A 79 -7.76 6.35 -4.86
CA ALA A 79 -8.38 6.39 -3.55
C ALA A 79 -9.86 6.77 -3.65
N PHE A 80 -10.65 6.31 -2.68
CA PHE A 80 -12.03 6.78 -2.51
C PHE A 80 -12.01 8.21 -1.94
N LYS A 81 -12.82 9.09 -2.52
CA LYS A 81 -12.89 10.50 -2.11
C LYS A 81 -13.68 10.62 -0.81
N VAL A 82 -13.01 10.98 0.25
CA VAL A 82 -13.59 11.22 1.57
C VAL A 82 -13.02 12.51 2.17
N LYS A 83 -13.68 13.04 3.20
CA LYS A 83 -13.15 14.16 4.00
C LYS A 83 -12.35 13.54 5.17
N PRO A 84 -11.02 13.63 5.17
CA PRO A 84 -10.23 13.04 6.24
C PRO A 84 -10.39 13.83 7.55
N VAL A 85 -10.40 13.09 8.66
CA VAL A 85 -10.38 13.60 10.04
C VAL A 85 -9.01 13.31 10.65
N ASP A 86 -8.52 12.06 10.50
CA ASP A 86 -7.24 11.61 11.02
C ASP A 86 -6.68 10.56 10.07
N THR A 87 -5.40 10.66 9.71
CA THR A 87 -4.75 9.70 8.79
C THR A 87 -3.95 8.61 9.51
N THR A 88 -3.98 8.61 10.85
CA THR A 88 -3.33 7.59 11.66
C THR A 88 -3.89 6.20 11.33
N ALA A 89 -3.02 5.20 11.26
CA ALA A 89 -3.33 3.81 10.93
C ALA A 89 -3.94 3.56 9.53
N ALA A 90 -3.99 4.56 8.64
CA ALA A 90 -4.50 4.36 7.27
C ALA A 90 -3.66 3.35 6.48
N GLY A 91 -2.33 3.42 6.59
CA GLY A 91 -1.40 2.48 5.96
C GLY A 91 -1.55 1.07 6.51
N ASP A 92 -1.63 0.92 7.84
CA ASP A 92 -1.81 -0.37 8.50
C ASP A 92 -3.14 -1.01 8.09
N THR A 93 -4.21 -0.22 8.05
CA THR A 93 -5.54 -0.67 7.60
C THR A 93 -5.50 -1.12 6.14
N PHE A 94 -4.85 -0.33 5.27
CA PHE A 94 -4.66 -0.69 3.86
C PHE A 94 -3.96 -2.04 3.74
N CYS A 95 -2.81 -2.22 4.40
CA CYS A 95 -2.03 -3.46 4.36
C CYS A 95 -2.81 -4.65 4.90
N GLY A 96 -3.46 -4.51 6.05
CA GLY A 96 -4.27 -5.57 6.65
C GLY A 96 -5.44 -5.99 5.75
N ALA A 97 -6.19 -5.04 5.20
CA ALA A 97 -7.31 -5.32 4.31
C ALA A 97 -6.86 -5.96 2.99
N LEU A 98 -5.76 -5.48 2.41
CA LEU A 98 -5.15 -6.08 1.22
C LEU A 98 -4.75 -7.54 1.47
N CYS A 99 -4.07 -7.82 2.58
CA CYS A 99 -3.68 -9.20 2.95
C CYS A 99 -4.90 -10.12 3.12
N VAL A 100 -5.98 -9.63 3.75
CA VAL A 100 -7.23 -10.40 3.89
C VAL A 100 -7.82 -10.72 2.51
N ALA A 101 -7.91 -9.73 1.62
CA ALA A 101 -8.45 -9.93 0.27
C ALA A 101 -7.62 -10.93 -0.55
N LEU A 102 -6.28 -10.87 -0.45
CA LEU A 102 -5.39 -11.85 -1.09
C LEU A 102 -5.58 -13.26 -0.52
N ALA A 103 -5.71 -13.38 0.80
CA ALA A 103 -5.96 -14.68 1.46
C ALA A 103 -7.32 -15.29 1.05
N GLU A 104 -8.29 -14.46 0.65
CA GLU A 104 -9.57 -14.88 0.07
C GLU A 104 -9.48 -15.25 -1.42
N GLY A 105 -8.28 -15.17 -2.02
CA GLY A 105 -8.05 -15.51 -3.43
C GLY A 105 -8.41 -14.39 -4.41
N ARG A 106 -8.62 -13.15 -3.97
CA ARG A 106 -8.88 -12.03 -4.87
C ARG A 106 -7.61 -11.66 -5.65
N PRO A 107 -7.75 -11.24 -6.91
CA PRO A 107 -6.63 -10.71 -7.68
C PRO A 107 -6.09 -9.42 -7.05
N ILE A 108 -4.83 -9.09 -7.35
CA ILE A 108 -4.12 -7.96 -6.73
C ILE A 108 -4.87 -6.63 -6.89
N ASP A 109 -5.49 -6.37 -8.04
CA ASP A 109 -6.24 -5.15 -8.31
C ASP A 109 -7.44 -4.99 -7.36
N GLU A 110 -8.18 -6.09 -7.15
CA GLU A 110 -9.30 -6.12 -6.22
C GLU A 110 -8.84 -6.00 -4.77
N ALA A 111 -7.72 -6.63 -4.43
CA ALA A 111 -7.14 -6.56 -3.09
C ALA A 111 -6.68 -5.13 -2.76
N VAL A 112 -6.03 -4.45 -3.69
CA VAL A 112 -5.63 -3.04 -3.55
C VAL A 112 -6.85 -2.12 -3.45
N THR A 113 -7.89 -2.36 -4.27
CA THR A 113 -9.15 -1.60 -4.20
C THR A 113 -9.82 -1.77 -2.84
N PHE A 114 -9.86 -3.00 -2.31
CA PHE A 114 -10.40 -3.29 -0.98
C PHE A 114 -9.58 -2.61 0.13
N GLY A 115 -8.25 -2.61 0.02
CA GLY A 115 -7.36 -1.87 0.91
C GLY A 115 -7.62 -0.36 0.88
N ASN A 116 -7.74 0.24 -0.31
CA ASN A 116 -8.08 1.66 -0.48
C ASN A 116 -9.42 2.01 0.16
N LEU A 117 -10.43 1.13 0.03
CA LEU A 117 -11.76 1.34 0.62
C LEU A 117 -11.68 1.30 2.16
N ALA A 118 -11.03 0.30 2.72
CA ALA A 118 -10.86 0.18 4.17
C ALA A 118 -10.10 1.38 4.75
N ALA A 119 -8.98 1.79 4.12
CA ALA A 119 -8.23 2.97 4.51
C ALA A 119 -9.06 4.26 4.41
N SER A 120 -9.92 4.38 3.39
CA SER A 120 -10.80 5.54 3.24
C SER A 120 -11.78 5.68 4.40
N ILE A 121 -12.31 4.57 4.93
CA ILE A 121 -13.17 4.59 6.12
C ILE A 121 -12.37 4.98 7.36
N THR A 122 -11.17 4.41 7.53
CA THR A 122 -10.28 4.72 8.67
C THR A 122 -10.03 6.22 8.78
N VAL A 123 -9.64 6.88 7.69
CA VAL A 123 -9.29 8.31 7.74
C VAL A 123 -10.47 9.24 8.04
N THR A 124 -11.71 8.77 8.01
CA THR A 124 -12.89 9.55 8.41
C THR A 124 -13.13 9.55 9.93
N ARG A 125 -12.33 8.81 10.69
CA ARG A 125 -12.48 8.60 12.14
C ARG A 125 -11.24 9.10 12.87
N ALA A 126 -11.41 9.57 14.09
CA ALA A 126 -10.28 9.95 14.94
C ALA A 126 -9.69 8.72 15.64
N GLY A 127 -8.36 8.70 15.78
CA GLY A 127 -7.62 7.67 16.49
C GLY A 127 -6.99 6.61 15.59
N ALA A 128 -6.35 5.63 16.20
CA ALA A 128 -5.60 4.57 15.52
C ALA A 128 -6.44 3.28 15.42
N GLN A 129 -6.24 2.34 16.34
CA GLN A 129 -6.88 1.03 16.31
C GLN A 129 -8.41 1.08 16.31
N ASN A 130 -9.00 2.02 17.05
CA ASN A 130 -10.44 2.23 17.11
C ASN A 130 -11.04 2.85 15.84
N ALA A 131 -10.23 3.40 14.96
CA ALA A 131 -10.65 3.94 13.67
C ALA A 131 -10.73 2.85 12.57
N ILE A 132 -10.06 1.71 12.77
CA ILE A 132 -10.02 0.61 11.80
C ILE A 132 -11.44 0.03 11.63
N PRO A 133 -11.97 -0.05 10.39
CA PRO A 133 -13.30 -0.60 10.16
C PRO A 133 -13.33 -2.11 10.36
N THR A 134 -14.48 -2.61 10.77
CA THR A 134 -14.78 -4.04 10.72
C THR A 134 -14.97 -4.50 9.28
N ARG A 135 -14.83 -5.79 9.03
CA ARG A 135 -15.09 -6.39 7.72
C ARG A 135 -16.50 -6.04 7.20
N ALA A 136 -17.52 -6.12 8.04
CA ALA A 136 -18.90 -5.82 7.66
C ALA A 136 -19.10 -4.35 7.24
N GLU A 137 -18.34 -3.41 7.80
CA GLU A 137 -18.40 -2.01 7.40
C GLU A 137 -17.79 -1.81 6.02
N VAL A 138 -16.66 -2.48 5.72
CA VAL A 138 -16.02 -2.40 4.41
C VAL A 138 -16.91 -3.04 3.33
N ASP A 139 -17.48 -4.23 3.59
CA ASP A 139 -18.37 -4.91 2.65
C ASP A 139 -19.62 -4.08 2.33
N ARG A 140 -20.19 -3.43 3.33
CA ARG A 140 -21.33 -2.52 3.14
C ARG A 140 -20.96 -1.32 2.29
N ALA A 141 -19.78 -0.73 2.50
CA ALA A 141 -19.30 0.40 1.71
C ALA A 141 -18.98 0.00 0.25
N ALA A 142 -18.52 -1.24 0.02
CA ALA A 142 -18.27 -1.78 -1.31
C ALA A 142 -19.54 -2.02 -2.13
N SER A 143 -20.71 -2.08 -1.47
CA SER A 143 -22.02 -2.36 -2.12
C SER A 143 -22.77 -1.09 -2.52
N LEU A 144 -22.22 0.11 -2.25
CA LEU A 144 -22.78 1.43 -2.59
C LEU A 144 -22.18 1.96 -3.88
#